data_cf129ca5c092e81d32dd0260a6c06fee
#
_entry.id   cf129ca5c092e81d32dd0260a6c06fee
#
_cell.length_a   1.000
_cell.length_b   1.000
_cell.length_c   1.000
_cell.angle_alpha   90.00
_cell.angle_beta   90.00
_cell.angle_gamma   90.00
#
_symmetry.space_group_name_H-M   'P 1'
#
loop_
_entity.id
_entity.type
_entity.pdbx_description
1 polymer ?
#
loop_
_entity_poly.entity_id
_entity_poly.type
_entity_poly.pdbx_seq_one_letter_code
_entity_poly.pdbx_strand_id
1 'polypeptide(L)'
;MLIALIAVAVGATIISGMVTVYREVPQQLGREFRAYGANLLIIPANEAAAFDAGKISDVQKILSGHEIIGAAPFLYERLEINKQYILTGGTNFDELQKVSPYWQIEGNYPAAGEREVLIGAQLAKIFSPYEPSDVIGQEITISAGEGTAMKKYVVSGIVSTGGKEEEFAFLNLDDLQQIIGKPNQISIAQFSVVAEGDSLTSIEQKISAGVEGIQPQLVQQIANSEFNVLSKLQVLVLLVTAIVLLLTLICVTTTMMAVVTERRKEIGLKKALGAANENIVREFLGEGCLLGAFGGLFGSGLGYLFAQSVSLQVFGRGIYFSVSIAILSIVLSIIVTGVASLIPVRIATAVDPAIVLRGE
;
A
#
# COMPACT_ATOMS: atom_id res chain seq x y z
N MET A 1 12.53 33.76 17.87
CA MET A 1 12.89 32.37 18.21
C MET A 1 11.67 31.41 18.09
N LEU A 2 10.54 31.70 18.75
CA LEU A 2 9.36 30.81 18.71
C LEU A 2 8.86 30.55 17.28
N ILE A 3 8.79 31.58 16.42
CA ILE A 3 8.36 31.46 15.02
C ILE A 3 9.28 30.52 14.23
N ALA A 4 10.59 30.64 14.42
CA ALA A 4 11.55 29.74 13.79
C ALA A 4 11.37 28.29 14.27
N LEU A 5 11.15 28.07 15.57
CA LEU A 5 10.90 26.76 16.13
C LEU A 5 9.63 26.11 15.51
N ILE A 6 8.54 26.88 15.41
CA ILE A 6 7.29 26.41 14.79
C ILE A 6 7.53 26.08 13.30
N ALA A 7 8.23 26.94 12.55
CA ALA A 7 8.53 26.69 11.14
C ALA A 7 9.34 25.41 10.94
N VAL A 8 10.36 25.17 11.78
CA VAL A 8 11.17 23.95 11.75
C VAL A 8 10.33 22.72 12.14
N ALA A 9 9.50 22.86 13.18
CA ALA A 9 8.62 21.76 13.60
C ALA A 9 7.61 21.38 12.49
N VAL A 10 7.00 22.35 11.81
CA VAL A 10 6.10 22.09 10.67
C VAL A 10 6.84 21.41 9.52
N GLY A 11 8.04 21.92 9.16
CA GLY A 11 8.87 21.28 8.14
C GLY A 11 9.23 19.84 8.48
N ALA A 12 9.67 19.61 9.71
CA ALA A 12 9.99 18.27 10.21
C ALA A 12 8.77 17.35 10.28
N THR A 13 7.58 17.88 10.62
CA THR A 13 6.31 17.14 10.61
C THR A 13 5.99 16.61 9.21
N ILE A 14 6.09 17.47 8.21
CA ILE A 14 5.81 17.10 6.81
C ILE A 14 6.80 16.05 6.34
N ILE A 15 8.10 16.25 6.60
CA ILE A 15 9.14 15.28 6.20
C ILE A 15 8.91 13.94 6.89
N SER A 16 8.76 13.93 8.21
CA SER A 16 8.59 12.70 8.98
C SER A 16 7.29 11.97 8.59
N GLY A 17 6.18 12.70 8.48
CA GLY A 17 4.89 12.13 8.08
C GLY A 17 4.92 11.53 6.68
N MET A 18 5.45 12.28 5.70
CA MET A 18 5.54 11.82 4.31
C MET A 18 6.48 10.63 4.14
N VAL A 19 7.66 10.65 4.78
CA VAL A 19 8.61 9.52 4.71
C VAL A 19 8.01 8.28 5.38
N THR A 20 7.27 8.45 6.49
CA THR A 20 6.60 7.35 7.17
C THR A 20 5.52 6.74 6.28
N VAL A 21 4.61 7.55 5.73
CA VAL A 21 3.57 7.08 4.80
C VAL A 21 4.18 6.39 3.59
N TYR A 22 5.21 7.00 2.99
CA TYR A 22 5.90 6.45 1.82
C TYR A 22 6.52 5.07 2.08
N ARG A 23 7.08 4.84 3.26
CA ARG A 23 7.75 3.58 3.60
C ARG A 23 6.77 2.49 4.02
N GLU A 24 5.72 2.86 4.74
CA GLU A 24 4.76 1.91 5.32
C GLU A 24 3.66 1.48 4.33
N VAL A 25 3.18 2.39 3.46
CA VAL A 25 2.10 2.07 2.52
C VAL A 25 2.45 0.89 1.59
N PRO A 26 3.62 0.87 0.92
CA PRO A 26 4.00 -0.28 0.09
C PRO A 26 4.18 -1.57 0.89
N GLN A 27 4.67 -1.48 2.13
CA GLN A 27 4.83 -2.65 2.99
C GLN A 27 3.49 -3.20 3.48
N GLN A 28 2.52 -2.36 3.76
CA GLN A 28 1.16 -2.78 4.13
C GLN A 28 0.46 -3.43 2.95
N LEU A 29 0.50 -2.81 1.77
CA LEU A 29 0.00 -3.40 0.53
C LEU A 29 0.69 -4.75 0.23
N GLY A 30 2.00 -4.82 0.35
CA GLY A 30 2.73 -6.08 0.13
C GLY A 30 2.42 -7.16 1.18
N ARG A 31 1.98 -6.81 2.39
CA ARG A 31 1.48 -7.78 3.39
C ARG A 31 0.05 -8.22 3.08
N GLU A 32 -0.79 -7.34 2.61
CA GLU A 32 -2.13 -7.68 2.14
C GLU A 32 -2.03 -8.63 0.93
N PHE A 33 -1.19 -8.32 -0.04
CA PHE A 33 -0.95 -9.23 -1.18
C PHE A 33 -0.35 -10.59 -0.76
N ARG A 34 0.42 -10.67 0.31
CA ARG A 34 0.90 -11.96 0.86
C ARG A 34 -0.19 -12.74 1.61
N ALA A 35 -1.19 -12.05 2.17
CA ALA A 35 -2.37 -12.69 2.74
C ALA A 35 -3.29 -13.31 1.67
N TYR A 36 -3.15 -12.91 0.40
CA TYR A 36 -3.87 -13.45 -0.75
C TYR A 36 -3.36 -14.83 -1.23
N GLY A 37 -2.53 -15.52 -0.52
CA GLY A 37 -2.14 -16.91 -0.77
C GLY A 37 -1.60 -17.21 -2.19
N ALA A 38 -2.29 -16.81 -3.25
CA ALA A 38 -1.83 -16.95 -4.64
C ALA A 38 -0.75 -15.92 -4.99
N ASN A 39 0.37 -16.39 -5.54
CA ASN A 39 1.45 -15.53 -6.01
C ASN A 39 1.75 -15.65 -7.51
N LEU A 40 1.10 -16.61 -8.18
CA LEU A 40 1.18 -16.82 -9.62
C LEU A 40 -0.22 -17.05 -10.19
N LEU A 41 -0.59 -16.25 -11.19
CA LEU A 41 -1.82 -16.40 -11.97
C LEU A 41 -1.49 -16.94 -13.35
N ILE A 42 -2.28 -17.87 -13.83
CA ILE A 42 -2.24 -18.35 -15.22
C ILE A 42 -3.52 -17.89 -15.88
N ILE A 43 -3.38 -17.08 -16.90
CA ILE A 43 -4.50 -16.56 -17.71
C ILE A 43 -4.37 -17.05 -19.15
N PRO A 44 -5.45 -17.04 -19.95
CA PRO A 44 -5.37 -17.34 -21.38
C PRO A 44 -4.48 -16.34 -22.11
N ALA A 45 -3.71 -16.81 -23.10
CA ALA A 45 -2.98 -15.94 -24.01
C ALA A 45 -3.92 -15.35 -25.08
N ASN A 46 -3.49 -14.26 -25.74
CA ASN A 46 -4.14 -13.67 -26.92
C ASN A 46 -5.62 -13.29 -26.70
N GLU A 47 -5.95 -12.69 -25.55
CA GLU A 47 -7.32 -12.24 -25.23
C GLU A 47 -8.41 -13.34 -25.31
N ALA A 48 -8.02 -14.61 -25.27
CA ALA A 48 -8.98 -15.70 -25.20
C ALA A 48 -9.76 -15.65 -23.87
N ALA A 49 -11.02 -16.04 -23.87
CA ALA A 49 -11.84 -16.00 -22.66
C ALA A 49 -11.55 -17.16 -21.69
N ALA A 50 -11.01 -18.28 -22.20
CA ALA A 50 -10.71 -19.48 -21.43
C ALA A 50 -9.61 -20.32 -22.10
N PHE A 51 -9.05 -21.26 -21.33
CA PHE A 51 -8.07 -22.24 -21.79
C PHE A 51 -8.38 -23.64 -21.23
N ASP A 52 -7.73 -24.66 -21.76
CA ASP A 52 -7.95 -26.05 -21.33
C ASP A 52 -7.35 -26.31 -19.94
N ALA A 53 -8.14 -26.91 -19.05
CA ALA A 53 -7.72 -27.22 -17.67
C ALA A 53 -6.54 -28.21 -17.62
N GLY A 54 -6.33 -29.03 -18.66
CA GLY A 54 -5.17 -29.93 -18.76
C GLY A 54 -3.83 -29.20 -18.69
N LYS A 55 -3.78 -27.93 -19.11
CA LYS A 55 -2.56 -27.09 -19.01
C LYS A 55 -2.11 -26.81 -17.58
N ILE A 56 -3.01 -26.91 -16.58
CA ILE A 56 -2.63 -26.85 -15.17
C ILE A 56 -1.61 -27.94 -14.85
N SER A 57 -1.83 -29.17 -15.34
CA SER A 57 -0.89 -30.28 -15.14
C SER A 57 0.47 -30.02 -15.78
N ASP A 58 0.51 -29.32 -16.92
CA ASP A 58 1.78 -28.99 -17.57
C ASP A 58 2.52 -27.88 -16.81
N VAL A 59 1.80 -26.91 -16.27
CA VAL A 59 2.37 -25.89 -15.35
C VAL A 59 2.91 -26.57 -14.10
N GLN A 60 2.16 -27.51 -13.48
CA GLN A 60 2.61 -28.25 -12.31
C GLN A 60 3.88 -29.07 -12.57
N LYS A 61 4.05 -29.66 -13.77
CA LYS A 61 5.28 -30.35 -14.16
C LYS A 61 6.48 -29.40 -14.18
N ILE A 62 6.30 -28.18 -14.71
CA ILE A 62 7.37 -27.15 -14.71
C ILE A 62 7.70 -26.72 -13.27
N LEU A 63 6.71 -26.68 -12.41
CA LEU A 63 6.84 -26.33 -10.99
C LEU A 63 7.34 -27.48 -10.12
N SER A 64 7.61 -28.67 -10.66
CA SER A 64 7.96 -29.88 -9.89
C SER A 64 9.20 -29.77 -9.00
N GLY A 65 10.03 -28.74 -9.20
CA GLY A 65 11.16 -28.40 -8.32
C GLY A 65 10.83 -27.45 -7.15
N HIS A 66 9.58 -27.00 -7.04
CA HIS A 66 9.10 -26.07 -6.04
C HIS A 66 7.92 -26.66 -5.27
N GLU A 67 7.75 -26.27 -4.04
CA GLU A 67 6.58 -26.68 -3.25
C GLU A 67 5.35 -25.86 -3.69
N ILE A 68 4.30 -26.57 -4.13
CA ILE A 68 3.02 -25.99 -4.51
C ILE A 68 2.05 -26.21 -3.35
N ILE A 69 1.62 -25.13 -2.70
CA ILE A 69 0.67 -25.16 -1.58
C ILE A 69 -0.73 -25.49 -2.11
N GLY A 70 -1.12 -24.91 -3.24
CA GLY A 70 -2.39 -25.14 -3.91
C GLY A 70 -2.43 -24.59 -5.33
N ALA A 71 -3.38 -25.11 -6.11
CA ALA A 71 -3.63 -24.69 -7.49
C ALA A 71 -5.15 -24.68 -7.75
N ALA A 72 -5.77 -23.51 -7.60
CA ALA A 72 -7.21 -23.33 -7.74
C ALA A 72 -7.57 -22.88 -9.16
N PRO A 73 -8.27 -23.70 -9.95
CA PRO A 73 -8.86 -23.30 -11.22
C PRO A 73 -10.11 -22.46 -10.98
N PHE A 74 -10.34 -21.46 -11.84
CA PHE A 74 -11.56 -20.69 -11.89
C PHE A 74 -12.10 -20.61 -13.31
N LEU A 75 -13.39 -20.79 -13.45
CA LEU A 75 -14.14 -20.50 -14.64
C LEU A 75 -15.18 -19.44 -14.30
N TYR A 76 -15.21 -18.33 -15.02
CA TYR A 76 -16.18 -17.27 -14.81
C TYR A 76 -17.13 -17.18 -15.98
N GLU A 77 -18.44 -17.19 -15.68
CA GLU A 77 -19.50 -17.03 -16.68
C GLU A 77 -20.67 -16.27 -16.05
N ARG A 78 -21.44 -15.58 -16.87
CA ARG A 78 -22.67 -14.93 -16.39
C ARG A 78 -23.82 -15.90 -16.47
N LEU A 79 -24.36 -16.26 -15.32
CA LEU A 79 -25.53 -17.12 -15.22
C LEU A 79 -26.76 -16.37 -14.76
N GLU A 80 -27.94 -16.85 -15.14
CA GLU A 80 -29.21 -16.37 -14.62
C GLU A 80 -29.50 -17.06 -13.30
N ILE A 81 -29.44 -16.30 -12.19
CA ILE A 81 -29.77 -16.75 -10.83
C ILE A 81 -31.02 -15.99 -10.38
N ASN A 82 -32.10 -16.73 -10.06
CA ASN A 82 -33.36 -16.10 -9.67
C ASN A 82 -33.82 -14.99 -10.62
N LYS A 83 -33.67 -15.18 -11.93
CA LYS A 83 -34.00 -14.22 -13.02
C LYS A 83 -33.11 -12.96 -13.07
N GLN A 84 -31.95 -12.98 -12.45
CA GLN A 84 -30.95 -11.93 -12.53
C GLN A 84 -29.64 -12.48 -13.09
N TYR A 85 -29.00 -11.75 -14.01
CA TYR A 85 -27.69 -12.14 -14.54
C TYR A 85 -26.57 -11.78 -13.55
N ILE A 86 -25.97 -12.80 -12.96
CA ILE A 86 -24.94 -12.69 -11.94
C ILE A 86 -23.66 -13.34 -12.45
N LEU A 87 -22.52 -12.71 -12.24
CA LEU A 87 -21.24 -13.32 -12.52
C LEU A 87 -21.02 -14.47 -11.55
N THR A 88 -20.82 -15.66 -12.11
CA THR A 88 -20.68 -16.90 -11.35
C THR A 88 -19.32 -17.52 -11.62
N GLY A 89 -18.59 -17.83 -10.56
CA GLY A 89 -17.33 -18.54 -10.58
C GLY A 89 -17.51 -20.03 -10.34
N GLY A 90 -16.90 -20.87 -11.15
CA GLY A 90 -16.74 -22.31 -10.86
C GLY A 90 -15.31 -22.55 -10.39
N THR A 91 -15.14 -23.25 -9.28
CA THR A 91 -13.81 -23.55 -8.72
C THR A 91 -13.79 -24.91 -8.01
N ASN A 92 -12.58 -25.36 -7.68
CA ASN A 92 -12.38 -26.46 -6.74
C ASN A 92 -12.19 -25.88 -5.34
N PHE A 93 -13.15 -26.09 -4.45
CA PHE A 93 -13.13 -25.50 -3.12
C PHE A 93 -12.01 -26.04 -2.21
N ASP A 94 -11.57 -27.29 -2.39
CA ASP A 94 -10.45 -27.87 -1.63
C ASP A 94 -9.12 -27.16 -1.97
N GLU A 95 -8.92 -26.87 -3.25
CA GLU A 95 -7.75 -26.11 -3.71
C GLU A 95 -7.89 -24.62 -3.38
N LEU A 96 -9.11 -24.08 -3.47
CA LEU A 96 -9.40 -22.68 -3.13
C LEU A 96 -9.04 -22.37 -1.68
N GLN A 97 -9.38 -23.23 -0.73
CA GLN A 97 -9.05 -23.04 0.68
C GLN A 97 -7.53 -22.94 0.92
N LYS A 98 -6.72 -23.65 0.14
CA LYS A 98 -5.26 -23.59 0.20
C LYS A 98 -4.70 -22.30 -0.40
N VAL A 99 -5.31 -21.86 -1.51
CA VAL A 99 -4.86 -20.70 -2.29
C VAL A 99 -5.40 -19.38 -1.74
N SER A 100 -6.60 -19.41 -1.13
CA SER A 100 -7.28 -18.21 -0.63
C SER A 100 -7.77 -18.39 0.82
N PRO A 101 -6.86 -18.60 1.78
CA PRO A 101 -7.21 -18.87 3.18
C PRO A 101 -7.88 -17.68 3.90
N TYR A 102 -7.88 -16.50 3.27
CA TYR A 102 -8.48 -15.27 3.80
C TYR A 102 -9.99 -15.18 3.55
N TRP A 103 -10.57 -16.07 2.76
CA TRP A 103 -12.01 -16.13 2.55
C TRP A 103 -12.71 -16.48 3.87
N GLN A 104 -13.52 -15.57 4.36
CA GLN A 104 -14.35 -15.80 5.55
C GLN A 104 -15.69 -16.35 5.11
N ILE A 105 -16.02 -17.54 5.59
CA ILE A 105 -17.27 -18.23 5.23
C ILE A 105 -18.18 -18.29 6.43
N GLU A 106 -19.43 -17.82 6.24
CA GLU A 106 -20.55 -18.08 7.12
C GLU A 106 -21.34 -19.24 6.53
N GLY A 107 -21.49 -20.34 7.26
CA GLY A 107 -21.99 -21.61 6.75
C GLY A 107 -20.87 -22.56 6.31
N ASN A 108 -21.05 -23.26 5.19
CA ASN A 108 -20.10 -24.25 4.70
C ASN A 108 -19.70 -23.99 3.24
N TYR A 109 -18.51 -24.48 2.87
CA TYR A 109 -18.17 -24.59 1.44
C TYR A 109 -19.06 -25.64 0.75
N PRO A 110 -19.42 -25.42 -0.53
CA PRO A 110 -20.13 -26.42 -1.32
C PRO A 110 -19.41 -27.77 -1.36
N ALA A 111 -20.10 -28.83 -1.03
CA ALA A 111 -19.53 -30.16 -1.09
C ALA A 111 -19.38 -30.66 -2.55
N ALA A 112 -18.34 -31.45 -2.82
CA ALA A 112 -18.09 -31.96 -4.15
C ALA A 112 -19.22 -32.95 -4.55
N GLY A 113 -19.83 -32.74 -5.74
CA GLY A 113 -20.91 -33.57 -6.26
C GLY A 113 -22.31 -33.23 -5.75
N GLU A 114 -22.42 -32.32 -4.78
CA GLU A 114 -23.71 -31.80 -4.31
C GLU A 114 -24.08 -30.51 -5.08
N ARG A 115 -25.40 -30.28 -5.22
CA ARG A 115 -25.91 -29.06 -5.87
C ARG A 115 -25.99 -27.93 -4.86
N GLU A 116 -24.83 -27.44 -4.48
CA GLU A 116 -24.67 -26.36 -3.54
C GLU A 116 -23.99 -25.15 -4.19
N VAL A 117 -24.27 -23.98 -3.67
CA VAL A 117 -23.72 -22.71 -4.13
C VAL A 117 -23.28 -21.87 -2.95
N LEU A 118 -22.11 -21.27 -3.07
CA LEU A 118 -21.60 -20.26 -2.15
C LEU A 118 -21.91 -18.89 -2.76
N ILE A 119 -22.49 -17.97 -2.00
CA ILE A 119 -22.81 -16.62 -2.48
C ILE A 119 -21.99 -15.56 -1.76
N GLY A 120 -21.62 -14.49 -2.47
CA GLY A 120 -20.93 -13.37 -1.91
C GLY A 120 -21.80 -12.55 -0.94
N ALA A 121 -21.19 -11.93 0.05
CA ALA A 121 -21.90 -11.18 1.09
C ALA A 121 -22.74 -10.01 0.54
N GLN A 122 -22.31 -9.38 -0.56
CA GLN A 122 -23.09 -8.32 -1.21
C GLN A 122 -24.28 -8.92 -1.97
N LEU A 123 -24.09 -10.06 -2.62
CA LEU A 123 -25.17 -10.78 -3.29
C LEU A 123 -26.21 -11.31 -2.30
N ALA A 124 -25.79 -11.79 -1.13
CA ALA A 124 -26.68 -12.20 -0.06
C ALA A 124 -27.59 -11.05 0.41
N LYS A 125 -27.06 -9.83 0.53
CA LYS A 125 -27.85 -8.62 0.85
C LYS A 125 -28.87 -8.25 -0.23
N ILE A 126 -28.60 -8.59 -1.49
CA ILE A 126 -29.58 -8.38 -2.58
C ILE A 126 -30.74 -9.37 -2.44
N PHE A 127 -30.46 -10.62 -2.07
CA PHE A 127 -31.49 -11.65 -1.90
C PHE A 127 -32.28 -11.51 -0.59
N SER A 128 -31.63 -11.12 0.50
CA SER A 128 -32.24 -10.84 1.80
C SER A 128 -31.64 -9.57 2.41
N PRO A 129 -32.27 -8.38 2.19
CA PRO A 129 -31.69 -7.10 2.62
C PRO A 129 -31.65 -6.91 4.14
N TYR A 130 -32.54 -7.57 4.89
CA TYR A 130 -32.65 -7.40 6.34
C TYR A 130 -31.80 -8.40 7.13
N GLU A 131 -31.79 -9.64 6.71
CA GLU A 131 -31.02 -10.72 7.35
C GLU A 131 -30.32 -11.57 6.26
N PRO A 132 -29.12 -11.18 5.81
CA PRO A 132 -28.40 -11.90 4.75
C PRO A 132 -28.14 -13.37 5.07
N SER A 133 -27.94 -13.71 6.35
CA SER A 133 -27.69 -15.10 6.79
C SER A 133 -28.88 -16.04 6.56
N ASP A 134 -30.11 -15.50 6.44
CA ASP A 134 -31.31 -16.29 6.18
C ASP A 134 -31.32 -16.92 4.78
N VAL A 135 -30.42 -16.47 3.88
CA VAL A 135 -30.28 -17.05 2.55
C VAL A 135 -29.63 -18.44 2.61
N ILE A 136 -28.87 -18.75 3.68
CA ILE A 136 -28.25 -20.06 3.87
C ILE A 136 -29.35 -21.12 4.03
N GLY A 137 -29.24 -22.21 3.25
CA GLY A 137 -30.23 -23.28 3.20
C GLY A 137 -31.40 -23.03 2.26
N GLN A 138 -31.53 -21.84 1.67
CA GLN A 138 -32.56 -21.59 0.66
C GLN A 138 -32.19 -22.21 -0.69
N GLU A 139 -33.22 -22.63 -1.43
CA GLU A 139 -33.08 -23.07 -2.83
C GLU A 139 -33.09 -21.87 -3.77
N ILE A 140 -32.09 -21.78 -4.64
CA ILE A 140 -32.04 -20.83 -5.76
C ILE A 140 -32.04 -21.56 -7.10
N THR A 141 -32.54 -20.92 -8.13
CA THR A 141 -32.55 -21.49 -9.50
C THR A 141 -31.42 -20.88 -10.31
N ILE A 142 -30.66 -21.72 -10.98
CA ILE A 142 -29.51 -21.33 -11.81
C ILE A 142 -29.73 -21.90 -13.24
N SER A 143 -29.53 -21.07 -14.26
CA SER A 143 -29.53 -21.44 -15.67
C SER A 143 -28.46 -20.70 -16.47
N ALA A 144 -28.07 -21.25 -17.62
CA ALA A 144 -27.14 -20.57 -18.52
C ALA A 144 -27.78 -19.42 -19.34
N GLY A 145 -29.07 -19.18 -19.17
CA GLY A 145 -29.86 -18.17 -19.88
C GLY A 145 -31.10 -18.73 -20.56
N GLU A 146 -31.77 -17.90 -21.38
CA GLU A 146 -33.05 -18.26 -22.03
C GLU A 146 -32.97 -19.58 -22.81
N GLY A 147 -33.91 -20.47 -22.54
CA GLY A 147 -34.02 -21.80 -23.22
C GLY A 147 -33.18 -22.91 -22.61
N THR A 148 -32.41 -22.64 -21.58
CA THR A 148 -31.65 -23.68 -20.86
C THR A 148 -32.41 -24.21 -19.64
N ALA A 149 -32.15 -25.47 -19.29
CA ALA A 149 -32.80 -26.12 -18.15
C ALA A 149 -32.39 -25.41 -16.83
N MET A 150 -33.37 -24.93 -16.08
CA MET A 150 -33.18 -24.44 -14.73
C MET A 150 -32.81 -25.57 -13.78
N LYS A 151 -31.71 -25.44 -13.06
CA LYS A 151 -31.30 -26.37 -12.00
C LYS A 151 -31.44 -25.69 -10.66
N LYS A 152 -31.85 -26.43 -9.63
CA LYS A 152 -31.95 -25.94 -8.25
C LYS A 152 -30.65 -26.23 -7.52
N TYR A 153 -30.22 -25.25 -6.78
CA TYR A 153 -29.02 -25.28 -5.90
C TYR A 153 -29.42 -24.78 -4.51
N VAL A 154 -28.82 -25.34 -3.49
CA VAL A 154 -28.98 -24.89 -2.10
C VAL A 154 -27.83 -23.97 -1.74
N VAL A 155 -28.12 -22.83 -1.13
CA VAL A 155 -27.08 -21.95 -0.63
C VAL A 155 -26.42 -22.59 0.58
N SER A 156 -25.16 -23.01 0.46
CA SER A 156 -24.40 -23.67 1.55
C SER A 156 -23.74 -22.67 2.48
N GLY A 157 -23.45 -21.46 1.99
CA GLY A 157 -22.79 -20.43 2.79
C GLY A 157 -22.66 -19.09 2.08
N ILE A 158 -22.16 -18.13 2.83
CA ILE A 158 -21.89 -16.76 2.39
C ILE A 158 -20.40 -16.48 2.53
N VAL A 159 -19.78 -15.90 1.50
CA VAL A 159 -18.37 -15.53 1.51
C VAL A 159 -18.19 -14.02 1.65
N SER A 160 -17.28 -13.64 2.55
CA SER A 160 -16.79 -12.27 2.73
C SER A 160 -15.28 -12.24 2.48
N THR A 161 -14.87 -11.42 1.52
CA THR A 161 -13.46 -11.29 1.12
C THR A 161 -12.93 -9.86 1.25
N GLY A 162 -13.83 -8.88 1.35
CA GLY A 162 -13.50 -7.45 1.22
C GLY A 162 -13.27 -7.02 -0.24
N GLY A 163 -13.48 -7.90 -1.21
CA GLY A 163 -13.26 -7.68 -2.64
C GLY A 163 -14.53 -7.82 -3.49
N LYS A 164 -14.33 -7.83 -4.81
CA LYS A 164 -15.42 -7.96 -5.79
C LYS A 164 -16.09 -9.34 -5.78
N GLU A 165 -15.43 -10.34 -5.23
CA GLU A 165 -15.94 -11.69 -5.08
C GLU A 165 -17.23 -11.73 -4.25
N GLU A 166 -17.46 -10.70 -3.42
CA GLU A 166 -18.69 -10.56 -2.64
C GLU A 166 -19.94 -10.28 -3.49
N GLU A 167 -19.76 -9.91 -4.75
CA GLU A 167 -20.84 -9.70 -5.72
C GLU A 167 -21.16 -10.97 -6.55
N PHE A 168 -20.38 -12.05 -6.39
CA PHE A 168 -20.44 -13.24 -7.22
C PHE A 168 -21.12 -14.41 -6.50
N ALA A 169 -21.53 -15.40 -7.28
CA ALA A 169 -21.88 -16.73 -6.80
C ALA A 169 -20.77 -17.71 -7.18
N PHE A 170 -20.57 -18.76 -6.39
CA PHE A 170 -19.54 -19.77 -6.65
C PHE A 170 -20.13 -21.18 -6.59
N LEU A 171 -19.83 -21.96 -7.62
CA LEU A 171 -20.23 -23.37 -7.79
C LEU A 171 -18.99 -24.26 -7.84
N ASN A 172 -19.19 -25.57 -7.70
CA ASN A 172 -18.17 -26.51 -8.10
C ASN A 172 -17.86 -26.35 -9.61
N LEU A 173 -16.58 -26.44 -9.96
CA LEU A 173 -16.12 -26.23 -11.35
C LEU A 173 -16.85 -27.15 -12.34
N ASP A 174 -16.98 -28.42 -12.02
CA ASP A 174 -17.62 -29.40 -12.87
C ASP A 174 -19.09 -29.05 -13.13
N ASP A 175 -19.80 -28.55 -12.10
CA ASP A 175 -21.20 -28.12 -12.22
C ASP A 175 -21.34 -26.93 -13.17
N LEU A 176 -20.48 -25.92 -13.02
CA LEU A 176 -20.51 -24.78 -13.91
C LEU A 176 -20.20 -25.18 -15.35
N GLN A 177 -19.15 -25.99 -15.55
CA GLN A 177 -18.78 -26.49 -16.88
C GLN A 177 -19.94 -27.27 -17.54
N GLN A 178 -20.69 -28.07 -16.76
CA GLN A 178 -21.89 -28.79 -17.26
C GLN A 178 -23.04 -27.83 -17.59
N ILE A 179 -23.26 -26.79 -16.79
CA ILE A 179 -24.33 -25.80 -17.03
C ILE A 179 -24.11 -25.07 -18.35
N ILE A 180 -22.85 -24.67 -18.61
CA ILE A 180 -22.51 -23.88 -19.81
C ILE A 180 -22.10 -24.74 -21.02
N GLY A 181 -22.02 -26.07 -20.85
CA GLY A 181 -21.64 -26.99 -21.92
C GLY A 181 -20.20 -26.86 -22.40
N LYS A 182 -19.28 -26.39 -21.54
CA LYS A 182 -17.86 -26.20 -21.86
C LYS A 182 -16.98 -27.04 -20.92
N PRO A 183 -16.88 -28.36 -21.13
CA PRO A 183 -16.04 -29.21 -20.28
C PRO A 183 -14.56 -28.84 -20.40
N ASN A 184 -13.81 -29.02 -19.34
CA ASN A 184 -12.38 -28.80 -19.26
C ASN A 184 -11.91 -27.35 -19.54
N GLN A 185 -12.81 -26.36 -19.58
CA GLN A 185 -12.41 -24.96 -19.77
C GLN A 185 -12.29 -24.23 -18.43
N ILE A 186 -11.29 -23.38 -18.31
CA ILE A 186 -11.07 -22.48 -17.17
C ILE A 186 -10.65 -21.11 -17.67
N SER A 187 -11.05 -20.07 -16.93
CA SER A 187 -10.69 -18.69 -17.26
C SER A 187 -9.37 -18.28 -16.64
N ILE A 188 -9.08 -18.73 -15.41
CA ILE A 188 -7.88 -18.39 -14.64
C ILE A 188 -7.50 -19.60 -13.79
N ALA A 189 -6.20 -19.82 -13.58
CA ALA A 189 -5.73 -20.69 -12.52
C ALA A 189 -4.84 -19.90 -11.56
N GLN A 190 -5.13 -20.00 -10.27
CA GLN A 190 -4.39 -19.35 -9.20
C GLN A 190 -3.48 -20.38 -8.54
N PHE A 191 -2.18 -20.06 -8.45
CA PHE A 191 -1.19 -20.91 -7.80
C PHE A 191 -0.60 -20.21 -6.58
N SER A 192 -0.44 -20.96 -5.50
CA SER A 192 0.37 -20.58 -4.36
C SER A 192 1.64 -21.46 -4.36
N VAL A 193 2.78 -20.86 -4.71
CA VAL A 193 4.07 -21.54 -4.86
C VAL A 193 5.05 -21.00 -3.83
N VAL A 194 5.78 -21.88 -3.15
CA VAL A 194 6.84 -21.47 -2.21
C VAL A 194 8.08 -21.05 -3.01
N ALA A 195 8.07 -19.79 -3.46
CA ALA A 195 9.18 -19.16 -4.17
C ALA A 195 9.11 -17.64 -3.99
N GLU A 196 10.24 -16.97 -3.99
CA GLU A 196 10.34 -15.51 -3.80
C GLU A 196 11.28 -14.87 -4.82
N GLY A 197 10.99 -13.60 -5.15
CA GLY A 197 11.87 -12.73 -5.94
C GLY A 197 12.25 -13.30 -7.31
N ASP A 198 13.55 -13.37 -7.58
CA ASP A 198 14.12 -13.81 -8.87
C ASP A 198 13.72 -15.25 -9.24
N SER A 199 13.41 -16.09 -8.25
CA SER A 199 12.93 -17.45 -8.48
C SER A 199 11.55 -17.45 -9.14
N LEU A 200 10.62 -16.61 -8.70
CA LEU A 200 9.29 -16.46 -9.33
C LEU A 200 9.38 -15.94 -10.75
N THR A 201 10.25 -14.97 -11.02
CA THR A 201 10.46 -14.44 -12.37
C THR A 201 11.03 -15.51 -13.31
N SER A 202 11.93 -16.37 -12.81
CA SER A 202 12.45 -17.49 -13.60
C SER A 202 11.38 -18.55 -13.89
N ILE A 203 10.46 -18.78 -12.94
CA ILE A 203 9.30 -19.68 -13.10
C ILE A 203 8.37 -19.12 -14.19
N GLU A 204 8.02 -17.84 -14.12
CA GLU A 204 7.18 -17.17 -15.12
C GLU A 204 7.75 -17.34 -16.54
N GLN A 205 9.06 -17.10 -16.72
CA GLN A 205 9.72 -17.27 -18.01
C GLN A 205 9.68 -18.72 -18.51
N LYS A 206 9.89 -19.71 -17.62
CA LYS A 206 9.85 -21.13 -17.98
C LYS A 206 8.44 -21.56 -18.39
N ILE A 207 7.40 -21.10 -17.69
CA ILE A 207 6.00 -21.41 -18.03
C ILE A 207 5.64 -20.76 -19.37
N SER A 208 6.01 -19.48 -19.59
CA SER A 208 5.77 -18.78 -20.85
C SER A 208 6.42 -19.46 -22.05
N ALA A 209 7.61 -20.03 -21.86
CA ALA A 209 8.34 -20.74 -22.91
C ALA A 209 7.87 -22.20 -23.11
N GLY A 210 7.32 -22.83 -22.06
CA GLY A 210 7.03 -24.26 -22.05
C GLY A 210 5.59 -24.63 -22.34
N VAL A 211 4.62 -23.71 -22.16
CA VAL A 211 3.19 -24.01 -22.32
C VAL A 211 2.54 -22.95 -23.22
N GLU A 212 2.18 -23.36 -24.43
CA GLU A 212 1.52 -22.47 -25.40
C GLU A 212 0.06 -22.17 -25.01
N GLY A 213 -0.40 -20.95 -25.35
CA GLY A 213 -1.79 -20.52 -25.21
C GLY A 213 -2.19 -20.14 -23.78
N ILE A 214 -1.23 -19.99 -22.87
CA ILE A 214 -1.40 -19.40 -21.56
C ILE A 214 -0.37 -18.32 -21.32
N GLN A 215 -0.68 -17.40 -20.42
CA GLN A 215 0.21 -16.34 -19.98
C GLN A 215 0.30 -16.35 -18.45
N PRO A 216 1.47 -16.69 -17.89
CA PRO A 216 1.69 -16.56 -16.45
C PRO A 216 1.80 -15.08 -16.07
N GLN A 217 1.26 -14.70 -14.94
CA GLN A 217 1.39 -13.38 -14.36
C GLN A 217 1.71 -13.50 -12.87
N LEU A 218 2.75 -12.83 -12.45
CA LEU A 218 3.04 -12.74 -11.02
C LEU A 218 2.11 -11.73 -10.37
N VAL A 219 1.53 -12.09 -9.23
CA VAL A 219 0.68 -11.17 -8.44
C VAL A 219 1.46 -9.92 -8.06
N GLN A 220 2.77 -10.03 -7.87
CA GLN A 220 3.67 -8.89 -7.67
C GLN A 220 3.78 -7.96 -8.89
N GLN A 221 3.62 -8.45 -10.12
CA GLN A 221 3.63 -7.58 -11.31
C GLN A 221 2.34 -6.78 -11.46
N ILE A 222 1.21 -7.36 -11.07
CA ILE A 222 -0.06 -6.63 -11.01
C ILE A 222 0.04 -5.51 -9.95
N ALA A 223 0.62 -5.83 -8.79
CA ALA A 223 0.95 -4.84 -7.77
C ALA A 223 1.95 -3.77 -8.30
N ASN A 224 2.97 -4.17 -9.06
CA ASN A 224 3.97 -3.25 -9.62
C ASN A 224 3.41 -2.27 -10.66
N SER A 225 2.37 -2.60 -11.41
CA SER A 225 1.70 -1.64 -12.30
C SER A 225 0.91 -0.59 -11.52
N GLU A 226 0.35 -0.93 -10.36
CA GLU A 226 -0.20 0.03 -9.40
C GLU A 226 0.91 0.80 -8.65
N PHE A 227 2.05 0.17 -8.38
CA PHE A 227 3.24 0.84 -7.83
C PHE A 227 3.82 1.90 -8.77
N ASN A 228 3.65 1.80 -10.09
CA ASN A 228 4.03 2.87 -11.02
C ASN A 228 3.22 4.14 -10.83
N VAL A 229 1.98 4.05 -10.38
CA VAL A 229 1.19 5.22 -9.97
C VAL A 229 1.70 5.76 -8.64
N LEU A 230 2.01 4.89 -7.68
CA LEU A 230 2.61 5.26 -6.39
C LEU A 230 3.99 5.91 -6.57
N SER A 231 4.82 5.44 -7.51
CA SER A 231 6.12 6.06 -7.78
C SER A 231 6.00 7.47 -8.37
N LYS A 232 4.99 7.75 -9.19
CA LYS A 232 4.69 9.11 -9.67
C LYS A 232 4.21 10.03 -8.54
N LEU A 233 3.39 9.52 -7.61
CA LEU A 233 3.03 10.24 -6.40
C LEU A 233 4.24 10.51 -5.50
N GLN A 234 5.22 9.59 -5.46
CA GLN A 234 6.48 9.76 -4.76
C GLN A 234 7.26 10.98 -5.23
N VAL A 235 7.40 11.16 -6.55
CA VAL A 235 8.08 12.34 -7.12
C VAL A 235 7.37 13.63 -6.70
N LEU A 236 6.05 13.63 -6.69
CA LEU A 236 5.24 14.77 -6.25
C LEU A 236 5.45 15.08 -4.75
N VAL A 237 5.46 14.04 -3.91
CA VAL A 237 5.76 14.15 -2.47
C VAL A 237 7.17 14.72 -2.24
N LEU A 238 8.16 14.24 -2.97
CA LEU A 238 9.53 14.73 -2.90
C LEU A 238 9.64 16.20 -3.32
N LEU A 239 8.92 16.59 -4.37
CA LEU A 239 8.88 17.98 -4.82
C LEU A 239 8.24 18.90 -3.76
N VAL A 240 7.11 18.50 -3.18
CA VAL A 240 6.45 19.24 -2.09
C VAL A 240 7.39 19.35 -0.88
N THR A 241 8.04 18.25 -0.52
CA THR A 241 9.03 18.24 0.59
C THR A 241 10.19 19.20 0.32
N ALA A 242 10.72 19.25 -0.91
CA ALA A 242 11.79 20.18 -1.27
C ALA A 242 11.34 21.65 -1.17
N ILE A 243 10.12 21.96 -1.61
CA ILE A 243 9.53 23.31 -1.48
C ILE A 243 9.38 23.69 0.00
N VAL A 244 8.87 22.78 0.84
CA VAL A 244 8.71 23.03 2.28
C VAL A 244 10.07 23.24 2.96
N LEU A 245 11.08 22.44 2.61
CA LEU A 245 12.46 22.64 3.10
C LEU A 245 13.01 24.02 2.72
N LEU A 246 12.80 24.44 1.47
CA LEU A 246 13.22 25.76 1.01
C LEU A 246 12.51 26.89 1.80
N LEU A 247 11.20 26.78 1.99
CA LEU A 247 10.44 27.75 2.79
C LEU A 247 10.90 27.79 4.25
N THR A 248 11.17 26.61 4.85
CA THR A 248 11.71 26.52 6.22
C THR A 248 13.08 27.19 6.31
N LEU A 249 13.96 26.95 5.34
CA LEU A 249 15.28 27.58 5.27
C LEU A 249 15.18 29.11 5.21
N ILE A 250 14.29 29.64 4.36
CA ILE A 250 14.06 31.09 4.25
C ILE A 250 13.50 31.63 5.57
N CYS A 251 12.53 30.99 6.18
CA CYS A 251 11.90 31.39 7.42
C CYS A 251 12.91 31.42 8.60
N VAL A 252 13.74 30.40 8.72
CA VAL A 252 14.80 30.34 9.75
C VAL A 252 15.83 31.41 9.51
N THR A 253 16.30 31.60 8.28
CA THR A 253 17.29 32.62 7.92
C THR A 253 16.79 34.03 8.26
N THR A 254 15.56 34.37 7.90
CA THR A 254 14.95 35.67 8.17
C THR A 254 14.77 35.91 9.68
N THR A 255 14.32 34.89 10.42
CA THR A 255 14.15 34.97 11.87
C THR A 255 15.49 35.14 12.57
N MET A 256 16.53 34.38 12.18
CA MET A 256 17.88 34.52 12.72
C MET A 256 18.48 35.87 12.37
N MET A 257 18.21 36.43 11.18
CA MET A 257 18.64 37.78 10.78
C MET A 257 18.03 38.80 11.72
N ALA A 258 16.75 38.71 12.05
CA ALA A 258 16.09 39.60 12.99
C ALA A 258 16.75 39.54 14.38
N VAL A 259 17.05 38.32 14.87
CA VAL A 259 17.73 38.12 16.15
C VAL A 259 19.15 38.74 16.17
N VAL A 260 19.93 38.56 15.10
CA VAL A 260 21.26 39.16 14.97
C VAL A 260 21.16 40.70 14.97
N THR A 261 20.18 41.26 14.29
CA THR A 261 19.93 42.69 14.24
C THR A 261 19.53 43.23 15.61
N GLU A 262 18.67 42.56 16.33
CA GLU A 262 18.21 42.91 17.68
C GLU A 262 19.37 42.87 18.67
N ARG A 263 20.25 41.85 18.58
CA ARG A 263 21.41 41.66 19.48
C ARG A 263 22.69 42.34 18.97
N ARG A 264 22.61 43.22 17.95
CA ARG A 264 23.77 43.87 17.34
C ARG A 264 24.67 44.62 18.35
N LYS A 265 24.06 45.31 19.34
CA LYS A 265 24.78 46.01 20.39
C LYS A 265 25.53 45.08 21.33
N GLU A 266 24.93 43.96 21.69
CA GLU A 266 25.55 42.91 22.51
C GLU A 266 26.74 42.27 21.80
N ILE A 267 26.60 41.98 20.50
CA ILE A 267 27.68 41.45 19.66
C ILE A 267 28.83 42.43 19.57
N GLY A 268 28.50 43.70 19.33
CA GLY A 268 29.52 44.79 19.30
C GLY A 268 30.30 44.92 20.61
N LEU A 269 29.61 44.86 21.76
CA LEU A 269 30.22 44.87 23.08
C LEU A 269 31.13 43.66 23.34
N LYS A 270 30.66 42.45 23.00
CA LYS A 270 31.47 41.22 23.12
C LYS A 270 32.76 41.34 22.31
N LYS A 271 32.71 41.88 21.09
CA LYS A 271 33.87 42.13 20.24
C LYS A 271 34.80 43.18 20.78
N ALA A 272 34.27 44.28 21.32
CA ALA A 272 35.07 45.31 21.96
C ALA A 272 35.83 44.77 23.17
N LEU A 273 35.29 43.80 23.89
CA LEU A 273 35.92 43.08 25.01
C LEU A 273 36.90 41.98 24.56
N GLY A 274 37.15 41.82 23.24
CA GLY A 274 38.14 40.89 22.69
C GLY A 274 37.58 39.51 22.30
N ALA A 275 36.25 39.34 22.18
CA ALA A 275 35.70 38.08 21.71
C ALA A 275 36.10 37.78 20.26
N ALA A 276 36.65 36.60 20.02
CA ALA A 276 36.99 36.13 18.68
C ALA A 276 35.72 35.86 17.84
N ASN A 277 35.79 36.08 16.53
CA ASN A 277 34.68 35.81 15.61
C ASN A 277 34.18 34.36 15.69
N GLU A 278 35.09 33.42 15.95
CA GLU A 278 34.75 32.00 16.13
C GLU A 278 33.78 31.75 17.28
N ASN A 279 33.88 32.48 18.37
CA ASN A 279 33.01 32.35 19.53
C ASN A 279 31.59 32.82 19.18
N ILE A 280 31.47 33.91 18.41
CA ILE A 280 30.18 34.41 17.91
C ILE A 280 29.55 33.39 16.92
N VAL A 281 30.36 32.83 16.02
CA VAL A 281 29.93 31.79 15.08
C VAL A 281 29.38 30.58 15.84
N ARG A 282 30.09 30.07 16.85
CA ARG A 282 29.68 28.93 17.66
C ARG A 282 28.38 29.20 18.42
N GLU A 283 28.23 30.42 18.97
CA GLU A 283 27.00 30.81 19.69
C GLU A 283 25.77 30.76 18.79
N PHE A 284 25.78 31.43 17.63
CA PHE A 284 24.63 31.47 16.72
C PHE A 284 24.39 30.16 15.98
N LEU A 285 25.44 29.43 15.58
CA LEU A 285 25.30 28.09 15.03
C LEU A 285 24.73 27.14 16.08
N GLY A 286 25.17 27.21 17.32
CA GLY A 286 24.64 26.43 18.42
C GLY A 286 23.16 26.70 18.65
N GLU A 287 22.74 27.99 18.66
CA GLU A 287 21.32 28.36 18.73
C GLU A 287 20.50 27.76 17.55
N GLY A 288 21.03 27.83 16.32
CA GLY A 288 20.42 27.26 15.14
C GLY A 288 20.28 25.72 15.22
N CYS A 289 21.34 25.04 15.64
CA CYS A 289 21.34 23.59 15.84
C CYS A 289 20.35 23.14 16.94
N LEU A 290 20.29 23.90 18.06
CA LEU A 290 19.29 23.61 19.11
C LEU A 290 17.87 23.79 18.61
N LEU A 291 17.58 24.85 17.85
CA LEU A 291 16.28 25.05 17.21
C LEU A 291 15.96 23.90 16.28
N GLY A 292 16.92 23.41 15.50
CA GLY A 292 16.79 22.24 14.64
C GLY A 292 16.49 20.96 15.42
N ALA A 293 17.19 20.74 16.52
CA ALA A 293 17.01 19.57 17.37
C ALA A 293 15.62 19.53 18.03
N PHE A 294 15.20 20.64 18.67
CA PHE A 294 13.87 20.73 19.28
C PHE A 294 12.76 20.72 18.23
N GLY A 295 12.90 21.49 17.14
CA GLY A 295 11.94 21.51 16.04
C GLY A 295 11.80 20.13 15.38
N GLY A 296 12.93 19.43 15.15
CA GLY A 296 12.95 18.08 14.63
C GLY A 296 12.31 17.06 15.56
N LEU A 297 12.55 17.16 16.87
CA LEU A 297 11.94 16.29 17.88
C LEU A 297 10.41 16.45 17.91
N PHE A 298 9.92 17.69 18.05
CA PHE A 298 8.49 17.97 18.02
C PHE A 298 7.87 17.61 16.67
N GLY A 299 8.55 17.94 15.57
CA GLY A 299 8.10 17.64 14.23
C GLY A 299 8.02 16.15 13.95
N SER A 300 8.99 15.34 14.41
CA SER A 300 8.93 13.88 14.23
C SER A 300 7.77 13.26 15.01
N GLY A 301 7.47 13.75 16.22
CA GLY A 301 6.31 13.31 17.00
C GLY A 301 4.97 13.65 16.32
N LEU A 302 4.81 14.90 15.89
CA LEU A 302 3.61 15.34 15.17
C LEU A 302 3.46 14.64 13.81
N GLY A 303 4.57 14.40 13.10
CA GLY A 303 4.61 13.67 11.84
C GLY A 303 4.16 12.22 11.99
N TYR A 304 4.57 11.55 13.06
CA TYR A 304 4.07 10.23 13.41
C TYR A 304 2.56 10.22 13.70
N LEU A 305 2.06 11.17 14.50
CA LEU A 305 0.63 11.29 14.79
C LEU A 305 -0.20 11.52 13.52
N PHE A 306 0.31 12.37 12.62
CA PHE A 306 -0.32 12.61 11.32
C PHE A 306 -0.34 11.32 10.47
N ALA A 307 0.81 10.64 10.32
CA ALA A 307 0.90 9.40 9.57
C ALA A 307 0.01 8.29 10.14
N GLN A 308 -0.07 8.20 11.48
CA GLN A 308 -0.96 7.28 12.19
C GLN A 308 -2.44 7.55 11.87
N SER A 309 -2.83 8.83 11.88
CA SER A 309 -4.21 9.23 11.57
C SER A 309 -4.59 8.90 10.13
N VAL A 310 -3.69 9.16 9.18
CA VAL A 310 -3.88 8.80 7.76
C VAL A 310 -4.00 7.29 7.60
N SER A 311 -3.11 6.51 8.22
CA SER A 311 -3.11 5.05 8.11
C SER A 311 -4.38 4.42 8.69
N LEU A 312 -4.85 4.90 9.83
CA LEU A 312 -6.09 4.42 10.43
C LEU A 312 -7.32 4.73 9.57
N GLN A 313 -7.37 5.91 8.93
CA GLN A 313 -8.50 6.30 8.09
C GLN A 313 -8.52 5.60 6.74
N VAL A 314 -7.34 5.37 6.14
CA VAL A 314 -7.22 4.81 4.79
C VAL A 314 -7.16 3.29 4.82
N PHE A 315 -6.41 2.71 5.77
CA PHE A 315 -6.11 1.26 5.81
C PHE A 315 -6.74 0.54 7.01
N GLY A 316 -7.39 1.26 7.93
CA GLY A 316 -7.98 0.68 9.15
C GLY A 316 -6.95 0.10 10.14
N ARG A 317 -5.65 0.34 9.93
CA ARG A 317 -4.56 -0.24 10.74
C ARG A 317 -3.58 0.84 11.20
N GLY A 318 -3.03 0.67 12.41
CA GLY A 318 -2.01 1.54 12.96
C GLY A 318 -0.62 1.24 12.39
N ILE A 319 0.23 2.29 12.37
CA ILE A 319 1.65 2.21 11.97
C ILE A 319 2.52 2.12 13.24
N TYR A 320 3.58 1.32 13.20
CA TYR A 320 4.57 1.29 14.28
C TYR A 320 5.48 2.51 14.20
N PHE A 321 5.83 3.05 15.38
CA PHE A 321 6.79 4.15 15.45
C PHE A 321 8.18 3.71 15.02
N SER A 322 8.70 4.31 13.94
CA SER A 322 10.03 4.02 13.43
C SER A 322 11.06 5.00 13.99
N VAL A 323 11.88 4.53 14.93
CA VAL A 323 12.97 5.32 15.53
C VAL A 323 13.95 5.84 14.47
N SER A 324 14.22 5.04 13.44
CA SER A 324 15.12 5.42 12.34
C SER A 324 14.61 6.64 11.57
N ILE A 325 13.30 6.74 11.31
CA ILE A 325 12.70 7.90 10.63
C ILE A 325 12.76 9.14 11.53
N ALA A 326 12.50 8.97 12.84
CA ALA A 326 12.58 10.06 13.79
C ALA A 326 14.01 10.64 13.87
N ILE A 327 15.02 9.78 13.98
CA ILE A 327 16.43 10.20 14.00
C ILE A 327 16.80 10.91 12.68
N LEU A 328 16.42 10.36 11.53
CA LEU A 328 16.68 10.97 10.23
C LEU A 328 16.05 12.37 10.12
N SER A 329 14.80 12.52 10.57
CA SER A 329 14.10 13.82 10.58
C SER A 329 14.78 14.84 11.47
N ILE A 330 15.22 14.44 12.67
CA ILE A 330 15.94 15.31 13.61
C ILE A 330 17.30 15.75 13.00
N VAL A 331 18.07 14.81 12.47
CA VAL A 331 19.37 15.11 11.85
C VAL A 331 19.22 16.07 10.67
N LEU A 332 18.22 15.79 9.79
CA LEU A 332 17.94 16.65 8.65
C LEU A 332 17.52 18.06 9.09
N SER A 333 16.70 18.18 10.14
CA SER A 333 16.29 19.48 10.71
C SER A 333 17.48 20.25 11.26
N ILE A 334 18.42 19.60 11.94
CA ILE A 334 19.66 20.23 12.44
C ILE A 334 20.53 20.73 11.27
N ILE A 335 20.66 19.93 10.21
CA ILE A 335 21.43 20.33 9.02
C ILE A 335 20.80 21.56 8.36
N VAL A 336 19.48 21.53 8.12
CA VAL A 336 18.76 22.63 7.46
C VAL A 336 18.87 23.94 8.27
N THR A 337 18.67 23.87 9.59
CA THR A 337 18.75 25.05 10.46
C THR A 337 20.20 25.54 10.61
N GLY A 338 21.17 24.64 10.66
CA GLY A 338 22.59 24.98 10.63
C GLY A 338 22.99 25.74 9.37
N VAL A 339 22.56 25.21 8.18
CA VAL A 339 22.80 25.90 6.89
C VAL A 339 22.07 27.23 6.82
N ALA A 340 20.81 27.31 7.29
CA ALA A 340 20.05 28.56 7.34
C ALA A 340 20.71 29.64 8.21
N SER A 341 21.44 29.25 9.27
CA SER A 341 22.13 30.14 10.18
C SER A 341 23.45 30.71 9.63
N LEU A 342 23.99 30.12 8.53
CA LEU A 342 25.30 30.56 7.99
C LEU A 342 25.29 32.02 7.49
N ILE A 343 24.22 32.49 6.86
CA ILE A 343 24.08 33.84 6.35
C ILE A 343 24.00 34.86 7.52
N PRO A 344 23.07 34.69 8.49
CA PRO A 344 23.00 35.55 9.67
C PRO A 344 24.30 35.59 10.46
N VAL A 345 24.98 34.46 10.63
CA VAL A 345 26.28 34.37 11.33
C VAL A 345 27.37 35.22 10.66
N ARG A 346 27.46 35.16 9.32
CA ARG A 346 28.41 36.02 8.59
C ARG A 346 28.16 37.52 8.83
N ILE A 347 26.90 37.92 8.90
CA ILE A 347 26.52 39.30 9.16
C ILE A 347 26.84 39.66 10.61
N ALA A 348 26.61 38.79 11.59
CA ALA A 348 26.98 38.97 12.97
C ALA A 348 28.50 39.16 13.14
N THR A 349 29.30 38.41 12.40
CA THR A 349 30.77 38.53 12.44
C THR A 349 31.30 39.79 11.72
N ALA A 350 30.54 40.39 10.83
CA ALA A 350 30.89 41.64 10.13
C ALA A 350 30.59 42.93 10.95
N VAL A 351 29.96 42.83 12.13
CA VAL A 351 29.62 43.95 12.98
C VAL A 351 30.90 44.65 13.48
N ASP A 352 31.03 45.96 13.19
CA ASP A 352 32.14 46.78 13.69
C ASP A 352 31.80 47.34 15.10
N PRO A 353 32.59 47.00 16.11
CA PRO A 353 32.38 47.48 17.48
C PRO A 353 32.34 48.99 17.61
N ALA A 354 33.21 49.72 16.84
CA ALA A 354 33.34 51.15 16.93
C ALA A 354 32.08 51.91 16.46
N ILE A 355 31.43 51.41 15.41
CA ILE A 355 30.19 51.97 14.84
C ILE A 355 29.02 51.73 15.79
N VAL A 356 28.90 50.49 16.30
CA VAL A 356 27.79 50.09 17.15
C VAL A 356 27.78 50.77 18.51
N LEU A 357 28.98 51.05 19.10
CA LEU A 357 29.11 51.73 20.38
C LEU A 357 28.90 53.25 20.26
N ARG A 358 29.09 53.85 19.08
CA ARG A 358 28.76 55.26 18.81
C ARG A 358 27.26 55.52 18.71
N GLY A 359 26.44 54.50 18.58
CA GLY A 359 24.99 54.67 18.47
C GLY A 359 24.48 55.03 17.06
N GLU A 360 25.33 54.86 16.04
CA GLU A 360 24.99 55.04 14.60
C GLU A 360 24.53 53.71 13.98
#